data_3be779f8a801a1b14ac5aceb3cda784c
#
_entry.id   3be779f8a801a1b14ac5aceb3cda784c
#
_cell.length_a   1.000
_cell.length_b   1.000
_cell.length_c   1.000
_cell.angle_alpha   90.00
_cell.angle_beta   90.00
_cell.angle_gamma   90.00
#
_symmetry.space_group_name_H-M   'P 1'
#
loop_
_entity.id
_entity.type
_entity.pdbx_description
1 polymer ?
#
loop_
_entity_poly.entity_id
_entity_poly.type
_entity_poly.pdbx_seq_one_letter_code
_entity_poly.pdbx_strand_id
1 'polypeptide(L)'
;TMDSTLLTTGHAELAAAYLQLAVTVGLVGLCATLNWRYRRRYFALWTIAWAIYALRVGAMIAFELTESQVWLFWHQVTAGWTAGALLWAAMVFSQRAEWRAGYAALSFFPVIWSFIGIYIVDDILLAAVPMVAFLSLTTAGAGWAFLQYDRLVRSPAGRFLAAVLFLWALHHLDYLVLRAQGTWNPWGYYLDIGFEISVGLGILLLVLEDLDQGLKSLTALSGELQGRLSAEEPVAEAM
;
A
#
# COMPACT_ATOMS: atom_id res chain seq x y z
N THR A 1 -14.85 0.91 -38.81
CA THR A 1 -13.68 1.58 -38.13
C THR A 1 -13.88 1.78 -36.64
N MET A 2 -15.13 1.86 -36.12
CA MET A 2 -15.43 2.03 -34.69
C MET A 2 -15.21 0.73 -33.89
N ASP A 3 -15.51 -0.44 -34.46
CA ASP A 3 -15.31 -1.73 -33.75
C ASP A 3 -13.84 -2.12 -33.55
N SER A 4 -12.93 -1.76 -34.46
CA SER A 4 -11.51 -2.11 -34.30
C SER A 4 -10.79 -1.33 -33.21
N THR A 5 -11.20 -0.09 -32.93
CA THR A 5 -10.65 0.73 -31.86
C THR A 5 -11.12 0.27 -30.49
N LEU A 6 -12.38 -0.16 -30.34
CA LEU A 6 -12.91 -0.70 -29.09
C LEU A 6 -12.28 -2.05 -28.72
N LEU A 7 -12.05 -2.93 -29.70
CA LEU A 7 -11.36 -4.21 -29.49
C LEU A 7 -9.89 -4.01 -29.08
N THR A 8 -9.19 -3.03 -29.65
CA THR A 8 -7.79 -2.75 -29.31
C THR A 8 -7.66 -2.12 -27.90
N THR A 9 -8.61 -1.27 -27.49
CA THR A 9 -8.62 -0.70 -26.12
C THR A 9 -8.87 -1.78 -25.05
N GLY A 10 -9.83 -2.67 -25.23
CA GLY A 10 -10.10 -3.75 -24.27
C GLY A 10 -8.90 -4.70 -24.09
N HIS A 11 -8.18 -5.04 -25.15
CA HIS A 11 -6.96 -5.85 -25.07
C HIS A 11 -5.82 -5.13 -24.33
N ALA A 12 -5.68 -3.80 -24.52
CA ALA A 12 -4.65 -3.02 -23.84
C ALA A 12 -4.93 -2.89 -22.32
N GLU A 13 -6.18 -2.72 -21.94
CA GLU A 13 -6.60 -2.68 -20.53
C GLU A 13 -6.38 -4.01 -19.83
N LEU A 14 -6.76 -5.12 -20.46
CA LEU A 14 -6.55 -6.45 -19.93
C LEU A 14 -5.06 -6.77 -19.78
N ALA A 15 -4.22 -6.39 -20.77
CA ALA A 15 -2.77 -6.55 -20.68
C ALA A 15 -2.18 -5.72 -19.51
N ALA A 16 -2.63 -4.48 -19.33
CA ALA A 16 -2.22 -3.62 -18.23
C ALA A 16 -2.64 -4.21 -16.87
N ALA A 17 -3.85 -4.77 -16.76
CA ALA A 17 -4.32 -5.44 -15.55
C ALA A 17 -3.48 -6.69 -15.22
N TYR A 18 -3.11 -7.51 -16.20
CA TYR A 18 -2.19 -8.63 -15.96
C TYR A 18 -0.81 -8.18 -15.54
N LEU A 19 -0.27 -7.11 -16.13
CA LEU A 19 1.00 -6.54 -15.69
C LEU A 19 0.92 -6.04 -14.24
N GLN A 20 -0.16 -5.34 -13.89
CA GLN A 20 -0.41 -4.90 -12.53
C GLN A 20 -0.48 -6.09 -11.55
N LEU A 21 -1.20 -7.15 -11.91
CA LEU A 21 -1.26 -8.35 -11.08
C LEU A 21 0.12 -8.96 -10.86
N ALA A 22 0.95 -9.04 -11.90
CA ALA A 22 2.32 -9.58 -11.78
C ALA A 22 3.18 -8.73 -10.84
N VAL A 23 3.13 -7.39 -10.94
CA VAL A 23 3.83 -6.47 -10.03
C VAL A 23 3.33 -6.63 -8.61
N THR A 24 2.01 -6.66 -8.39
CA THR A 24 1.41 -6.84 -7.07
C THR A 24 1.82 -8.17 -6.43
N VAL A 25 1.81 -9.28 -7.18
CA VAL A 25 2.30 -10.60 -6.69
C VAL A 25 3.78 -10.52 -6.34
N GLY A 26 4.60 -9.80 -7.11
CA GLY A 26 5.99 -9.51 -6.77
C GLY A 26 6.13 -8.79 -5.42
N LEU A 27 5.27 -7.80 -5.14
CA LEU A 27 5.23 -7.09 -3.85
C LEU A 27 4.78 -8.00 -2.70
N VAL A 28 3.82 -8.90 -2.92
CA VAL A 28 3.45 -9.94 -1.93
C VAL A 28 4.68 -10.78 -1.60
N GLY A 29 5.39 -11.28 -2.61
CA GLY A 29 6.63 -12.07 -2.44
C GLY A 29 7.71 -11.30 -1.69
N LEU A 30 7.94 -10.04 -2.04
CA LEU A 30 8.88 -9.15 -1.35
C LEU A 30 8.53 -9.00 0.14
N CYS A 31 7.29 -8.59 0.45
CA CYS A 31 6.85 -8.38 1.82
C CYS A 31 6.82 -9.68 2.63
N ALA A 32 6.44 -10.81 2.02
CA ALA A 32 6.50 -12.12 2.64
C ALA A 32 7.93 -12.54 3.00
N THR A 33 8.89 -12.30 2.10
CA THR A 33 10.31 -12.56 2.33
C THR A 33 10.86 -11.70 3.46
N LEU A 34 10.52 -10.41 3.48
CA LEU A 34 10.90 -9.50 4.57
C LEU A 34 10.27 -9.93 5.90
N ASN A 35 8.99 -10.34 5.88
CA ASN A 35 8.32 -10.85 7.06
C ASN A 35 8.99 -12.14 7.59
N TRP A 36 9.35 -13.07 6.72
CA TRP A 36 10.05 -14.30 7.10
C TRP A 36 11.43 -14.00 7.68
N ARG A 37 12.16 -13.05 7.10
CA ARG A 37 13.53 -12.68 7.50
C ARG A 37 13.59 -11.90 8.80
N TYR A 38 12.73 -10.88 8.94
CA TYR A 38 12.77 -9.91 10.04
C TYR A 38 11.72 -10.14 11.13
N ARG A 39 10.68 -10.95 10.84
CA ARG A 39 9.58 -11.30 11.75
C ARG A 39 8.90 -10.09 12.42
N ARG A 40 8.79 -8.97 11.72
CA ARG A 40 8.13 -7.76 12.20
C ARG A 40 6.66 -7.76 11.79
N ARG A 41 5.76 -7.44 12.73
CA ARG A 41 4.31 -7.46 12.54
C ARG A 41 3.84 -6.63 11.34
N TYR A 42 4.46 -5.49 11.09
CA TYR A 42 4.08 -4.62 9.98
C TYR A 42 4.37 -5.25 8.60
N PHE A 43 5.41 -6.08 8.45
CA PHE A 43 5.64 -6.82 7.20
C PHE A 43 4.56 -7.87 6.94
N ALA A 44 4.05 -8.54 7.98
CA ALA A 44 2.92 -9.45 7.83
C ALA A 44 1.66 -8.70 7.34
N LEU A 45 1.39 -7.52 7.91
CA LEU A 45 0.27 -6.68 7.52
C LEU A 45 0.42 -6.15 6.08
N TRP A 46 1.63 -5.74 5.66
CA TRP A 46 1.91 -5.37 4.29
C TRP A 46 1.71 -6.54 3.33
N THR A 47 2.16 -7.75 3.71
CA THR A 47 1.94 -8.96 2.90
C THR A 47 0.45 -9.22 2.71
N ILE A 48 -0.35 -9.12 3.77
CA ILE A 48 -1.81 -9.29 3.72
C ILE A 48 -2.44 -8.21 2.84
N ALA A 49 -2.04 -6.95 3.00
CA ALA A 49 -2.58 -5.84 2.21
C ALA A 49 -2.34 -6.05 0.71
N TRP A 50 -1.11 -6.40 0.32
CA TRP A 50 -0.79 -6.69 -1.08
C TRP A 50 -1.45 -7.96 -1.61
N ALA A 51 -1.64 -8.99 -0.77
CA ALA A 51 -2.41 -10.18 -1.16
C ALA A 51 -3.88 -9.85 -1.44
N ILE A 52 -4.52 -9.00 -0.61
CA ILE A 52 -5.87 -8.52 -0.86
C ILE A 52 -5.91 -7.65 -2.14
N TYR A 53 -4.88 -6.85 -2.37
CA TYR A 53 -4.77 -6.06 -3.60
C TYR A 53 -4.64 -6.96 -4.85
N ALA A 54 -3.87 -8.04 -4.79
CA ALA A 54 -3.80 -9.01 -5.88
C ALA A 54 -5.17 -9.65 -6.16
N LEU A 55 -5.96 -9.96 -5.11
CA LEU A 55 -7.35 -10.41 -5.27
C LEU A 55 -8.24 -9.34 -5.93
N ARG A 56 -8.05 -8.06 -5.59
CA ARG A 56 -8.74 -6.94 -6.24
C ARG A 56 -8.49 -6.94 -7.74
N VAL A 57 -7.21 -7.00 -8.15
CA VAL A 57 -6.84 -6.97 -9.57
C VAL A 57 -7.35 -8.23 -10.27
N GLY A 58 -7.25 -9.41 -9.63
CA GLY A 58 -7.81 -10.66 -10.15
C GLY A 58 -9.33 -10.59 -10.34
N ALA A 59 -10.07 -9.99 -9.39
CA ALA A 59 -11.50 -9.77 -9.52
C ALA A 59 -11.84 -8.81 -10.67
N MET A 60 -11.02 -7.79 -10.90
CA MET A 60 -11.21 -6.89 -12.05
C MET A 60 -10.98 -7.60 -13.39
N ILE A 61 -9.92 -8.41 -13.50
CA ILE A 61 -9.68 -9.24 -14.67
C ILE A 61 -10.86 -10.20 -14.92
N ALA A 62 -11.37 -10.84 -13.86
CA ALA A 62 -12.51 -11.74 -13.98
C ALA A 62 -13.79 -10.99 -14.40
N PHE A 63 -13.98 -9.75 -13.95
CA PHE A 63 -15.07 -8.88 -14.39
C PHE A 63 -14.95 -8.55 -15.88
N GLU A 64 -13.77 -8.12 -16.34
CA GLU A 64 -13.51 -7.81 -17.75
C GLU A 64 -13.76 -9.02 -18.69
N LEU A 65 -13.49 -10.24 -18.20
CA LEU A 65 -13.66 -11.46 -18.99
C LEU A 65 -15.10 -11.99 -18.97
N THR A 66 -15.87 -11.73 -17.91
CA THR A 66 -17.19 -12.37 -17.68
C THR A 66 -18.35 -11.40 -17.63
N GLU A 67 -18.08 -10.10 -17.50
CA GLU A 67 -19.05 -9.01 -17.29
C GLU A 67 -19.99 -9.25 -16.07
N SER A 68 -19.57 -10.15 -15.16
CA SER A 68 -20.39 -10.54 -14.01
C SER A 68 -20.26 -9.54 -12.86
N GLN A 69 -21.38 -8.95 -12.42
CA GLN A 69 -21.45 -7.98 -11.31
C GLN A 69 -20.89 -8.53 -9.99
N VAL A 70 -20.85 -9.85 -9.82
CA VAL A 70 -20.24 -10.49 -8.63
C VAL A 70 -18.76 -10.16 -8.54
N TRP A 71 -18.03 -10.17 -9.67
CA TRP A 71 -16.62 -9.81 -9.69
C TRP A 71 -16.38 -8.31 -9.47
N LEU A 72 -17.25 -7.46 -9.99
CA LEU A 72 -17.22 -6.03 -9.70
C LEU A 72 -17.45 -5.75 -8.21
N PHE A 73 -18.38 -6.48 -7.58
CA PHE A 73 -18.59 -6.41 -6.14
C PHE A 73 -17.32 -6.76 -5.36
N TRP A 74 -16.70 -7.90 -5.66
CA TRP A 74 -15.47 -8.32 -4.98
C TRP A 74 -14.30 -7.40 -5.28
N HIS A 75 -14.20 -6.84 -6.49
CA HIS A 75 -13.22 -5.82 -6.80
C HIS A 75 -13.34 -4.60 -5.86
N GLN A 76 -14.54 -4.08 -5.67
CA GLN A 76 -14.76 -2.93 -4.80
C GLN A 76 -14.53 -3.25 -3.31
N VAL A 77 -15.02 -4.39 -2.84
CA VAL A 77 -14.81 -4.84 -1.45
C VAL A 77 -13.33 -4.99 -1.14
N THR A 78 -12.59 -5.71 -1.99
CA THR A 78 -11.16 -5.93 -1.78
C THR A 78 -10.34 -4.64 -1.95
N ALA A 79 -10.77 -3.70 -2.79
CA ALA A 79 -10.17 -2.36 -2.87
C ALA A 79 -10.24 -1.65 -1.51
N GLY A 80 -11.42 -1.60 -0.91
CA GLY A 80 -11.60 -0.99 0.41
C GLY A 80 -10.80 -1.70 1.51
N TRP A 81 -10.79 -3.03 1.51
CA TRP A 81 -9.99 -3.81 2.48
C TRP A 81 -8.49 -3.60 2.30
N THR A 82 -7.99 -3.47 1.07
CA THR A 82 -6.59 -3.13 0.82
C THR A 82 -6.21 -1.79 1.43
N ALA A 83 -7.00 -0.75 1.17
CA ALA A 83 -6.73 0.59 1.68
C ALA A 83 -6.76 0.61 3.21
N GLY A 84 -7.72 -0.09 3.84
CA GLY A 84 -7.78 -0.28 5.29
C GLY A 84 -6.56 -1.03 5.84
N ALA A 85 -6.12 -2.11 5.17
CA ALA A 85 -4.96 -2.89 5.57
C ALA A 85 -3.64 -2.11 5.43
N LEU A 86 -3.48 -1.32 4.34
CA LEU A 86 -2.33 -0.42 4.16
C LEU A 86 -2.28 0.65 5.26
N LEU A 87 -3.41 1.29 5.55
CA LEU A 87 -3.50 2.24 6.66
C LEU A 87 -3.11 1.59 7.98
N TRP A 88 -3.66 0.41 8.28
CA TRP A 88 -3.34 -0.31 9.51
C TRP A 88 -1.86 -0.67 9.60
N ALA A 89 -1.27 -1.16 8.51
CA ALA A 89 0.16 -1.46 8.44
C ALA A 89 1.04 -0.22 8.68
N ALA A 90 0.66 0.94 8.10
CA ALA A 90 1.35 2.21 8.32
C ALA A 90 1.24 2.70 9.77
N MET A 91 0.06 2.54 10.39
CA MET A 91 -0.14 2.88 11.80
C MET A 91 0.65 1.98 12.75
N VAL A 92 0.70 0.67 12.50
CA VAL A 92 1.50 -0.28 13.28
C VAL A 92 3.00 0.02 13.13
N PHE A 93 3.45 0.34 11.92
CA PHE A 93 4.82 0.74 11.65
C PHE A 93 5.22 2.01 12.42
N SER A 94 4.37 3.03 12.40
CA SER A 94 4.60 4.30 13.10
C SER A 94 4.40 4.21 14.63
N GLN A 95 4.16 3.01 15.18
CA GLN A 95 3.91 2.73 16.61
C GLN A 95 2.71 3.50 17.21
N ARG A 96 1.76 3.92 16.37
CA ARG A 96 0.56 4.68 16.77
C ARG A 96 -0.72 3.84 16.80
N ALA A 97 -0.60 2.54 16.50
CA ALA A 97 -1.75 1.66 16.43
C ALA A 97 -2.13 1.11 17.82
N GLU A 98 -3.18 1.68 18.40
CA GLU A 98 -3.99 1.00 19.39
C GLU A 98 -5.24 0.46 18.71
N TRP A 99 -5.48 -0.86 18.85
CA TRP A 99 -6.70 -1.45 18.31
C TRP A 99 -7.92 -0.88 19.03
N ARG A 100 -8.84 -0.29 18.26
CA ARG A 100 -10.15 0.14 18.75
C ARG A 100 -11.24 -0.64 18.00
N ALA A 101 -12.25 -1.09 18.72
CA ALA A 101 -13.36 -1.86 18.11
C ALA A 101 -14.03 -1.12 16.93
N GLY A 102 -14.01 0.21 16.92
CA GLY A 102 -14.51 1.02 15.80
C GLY A 102 -13.78 0.79 14.48
N TYR A 103 -12.52 0.31 14.49
CA TYR A 103 -11.82 -0.02 13.24
C TYR A 103 -12.38 -1.27 12.57
N ALA A 104 -12.96 -2.21 13.34
CA ALA A 104 -13.68 -3.33 12.76
C ALA A 104 -14.89 -2.88 11.95
N ALA A 105 -15.60 -1.85 12.42
CA ALA A 105 -16.75 -1.30 11.69
C ALA A 105 -16.35 -0.73 10.32
N LEU A 106 -15.15 -0.14 10.19
CA LEU A 106 -14.63 0.34 8.90
C LEU A 106 -14.42 -0.79 7.89
N SER A 107 -14.19 -2.03 8.34
CA SER A 107 -14.05 -3.19 7.44
C SER A 107 -15.38 -3.62 6.81
N PHE A 108 -16.51 -3.29 7.43
CA PHE A 108 -17.84 -3.58 6.89
C PHE A 108 -18.30 -2.54 5.87
N PHE A 109 -17.80 -1.31 5.94
CA PHE A 109 -18.20 -0.25 5.01
C PHE A 109 -18.02 -0.66 3.53
N PRO A 110 -16.85 -1.18 3.08
CA PRO A 110 -16.69 -1.59 1.69
C PRO A 110 -17.69 -2.65 1.25
N VAL A 111 -18.03 -3.60 2.13
CA VAL A 111 -19.00 -4.67 1.84
C VAL A 111 -20.40 -4.11 1.66
N ILE A 112 -20.87 -3.32 2.64
CA ILE A 112 -22.23 -2.75 2.64
C ILE A 112 -22.37 -1.78 1.48
N TRP A 113 -21.42 -0.88 1.31
CA TRP A 113 -21.52 0.14 0.29
C TRP A 113 -21.38 -0.43 -1.13
N SER A 114 -20.48 -1.40 -1.36
CA SER A 114 -20.39 -2.08 -2.65
C SER A 114 -21.66 -2.83 -3.01
N PHE A 115 -22.33 -3.46 -2.02
CA PHE A 115 -23.62 -4.11 -2.24
C PHE A 115 -24.68 -3.09 -2.65
N ILE A 116 -24.80 -1.99 -1.90
CA ILE A 116 -25.77 -0.93 -2.19
C ILE A 116 -25.45 -0.32 -3.57
N GLY A 117 -24.20 0.03 -3.83
CA GLY A 117 -23.78 0.71 -5.04
C GLY A 117 -23.98 -0.11 -6.31
N ILE A 118 -23.75 -1.43 -6.25
CA ILE A 118 -23.82 -2.29 -7.44
C ILE A 118 -25.21 -2.85 -7.68
N TYR A 119 -25.95 -3.20 -6.61
CA TYR A 119 -27.22 -3.92 -6.76
C TYR A 119 -28.47 -3.07 -6.49
N ILE A 120 -28.34 -1.86 -5.88
CA ILE A 120 -29.48 -1.04 -5.47
C ILE A 120 -29.47 0.33 -6.15
N VAL A 121 -28.27 0.95 -6.26
CA VAL A 121 -28.15 2.31 -6.84
C VAL A 121 -27.99 2.21 -8.35
N ASP A 122 -28.90 2.86 -9.09
CA ASP A 122 -28.89 2.88 -10.57
C ASP A 122 -28.09 4.09 -11.12
N ASP A 123 -27.19 4.66 -10.29
CA ASP A 123 -26.32 5.78 -10.63
C ASP A 123 -24.87 5.45 -10.27
N ILE A 124 -24.05 5.26 -11.30
CA ILE A 124 -22.62 4.88 -11.16
C ILE A 124 -21.81 5.94 -10.42
N LEU A 125 -22.10 7.23 -10.61
CA LEU A 125 -21.37 8.30 -9.92
C LEU A 125 -21.71 8.31 -8.44
N LEU A 126 -22.99 8.24 -8.10
CA LEU A 126 -23.43 8.19 -6.72
C LEU A 126 -22.90 6.94 -6.00
N ALA A 127 -22.82 5.81 -6.70
CA ALA A 127 -22.24 4.57 -6.17
C ALA A 127 -20.74 4.67 -5.95
N ALA A 128 -20.01 5.33 -6.86
CA ALA A 128 -18.55 5.41 -6.82
C ALA A 128 -18.02 6.43 -5.79
N VAL A 129 -18.69 7.56 -5.59
CA VAL A 129 -18.21 8.68 -4.75
C VAL A 129 -17.82 8.25 -3.34
N PRO A 130 -18.65 7.55 -2.54
CA PRO A 130 -18.27 7.17 -1.18
C PRO A 130 -17.11 6.18 -1.13
N MET A 131 -17.02 5.26 -2.11
CA MET A 131 -15.91 4.31 -2.16
C MET A 131 -14.60 5.02 -2.51
N VAL A 132 -14.60 5.89 -3.50
CA VAL A 132 -13.42 6.69 -3.88
C VAL A 132 -12.99 7.60 -2.74
N ALA A 133 -13.93 8.25 -2.05
CA ALA A 133 -13.63 9.04 -0.87
C ALA A 133 -12.99 8.19 0.24
N PHE A 134 -13.52 6.99 0.49
CA PHE A 134 -12.95 6.06 1.46
C PHE A 134 -11.52 5.65 1.08
N LEU A 135 -11.28 5.26 -0.18
CA LEU A 135 -9.95 4.90 -0.68
C LEU A 135 -8.97 6.06 -0.55
N SER A 136 -9.36 7.25 -1.00
CA SER A 136 -8.53 8.45 -0.94
C SER A 136 -8.17 8.81 0.50
N LEU A 137 -9.16 8.86 1.40
CA LEU A 137 -8.94 9.21 2.81
C LEU A 137 -8.09 8.20 3.56
N THR A 138 -8.30 6.89 3.34
CA THR A 138 -7.51 5.85 3.99
C THR A 138 -6.07 5.83 3.47
N THR A 139 -5.86 6.01 2.17
CA THR A 139 -4.51 6.11 1.57
C THR A 139 -3.79 7.38 2.03
N ALA A 140 -4.47 8.52 2.10
CA ALA A 140 -3.93 9.76 2.66
C ALA A 140 -3.59 9.60 4.16
N GLY A 141 -4.42 8.87 4.91
CA GLY A 141 -4.18 8.53 6.31
C GLY A 141 -2.91 7.70 6.50
N ALA A 142 -2.65 6.73 5.61
CA ALA A 142 -1.40 5.98 5.59
C ALA A 142 -0.20 6.91 5.30
N GLY A 143 -0.32 7.80 4.31
CA GLY A 143 0.69 8.83 4.03
C GLY A 143 0.96 9.72 5.23
N TRP A 144 -0.09 10.13 5.94
CA TRP A 144 0.04 10.90 7.16
C TRP A 144 0.79 10.16 8.28
N ALA A 145 0.55 8.86 8.45
CA ALA A 145 1.27 8.04 9.42
C ALA A 145 2.78 8.02 9.14
N PHE A 146 3.20 7.87 7.86
CA PHE A 146 4.61 7.95 7.47
C PHE A 146 5.20 9.35 7.61
N LEU A 147 4.44 10.41 7.31
CA LEU A 147 4.89 11.79 7.53
C LEU A 147 5.14 12.06 9.01
N GLN A 148 4.29 11.54 9.89
CA GLN A 148 4.50 11.66 11.34
C GLN A 148 5.71 10.85 11.81
N TYR A 149 5.97 9.69 11.21
CA TYR A 149 7.17 8.90 11.46
C TYR A 149 8.44 9.67 11.05
N ASP A 150 8.47 10.27 9.83
CA ASP A 150 9.58 11.12 9.37
C ASP A 150 9.86 12.29 10.33
N ARG A 151 8.81 12.94 10.85
CA ARG A 151 8.97 14.04 11.82
C ARG A 151 9.63 13.61 13.14
N LEU A 152 9.44 12.35 13.53
CA LEU A 152 9.99 11.81 14.78
C LEU A 152 11.45 11.35 14.63
N VAL A 153 11.73 10.59 13.55
CA VAL A 153 13.04 9.92 13.38
C VAL A 153 13.87 10.48 12.22
N ARG A 154 13.33 11.49 11.48
CA ARG A 154 13.97 12.09 10.29
C ARG A 154 14.34 11.05 9.24
N SER A 155 13.34 10.24 8.84
CA SER A 155 13.48 9.17 7.86
C SER A 155 13.18 9.67 6.44
N PRO A 156 14.18 9.82 5.55
CA PRO A 156 13.95 10.12 4.13
C PRO A 156 13.02 9.12 3.44
N ALA A 157 13.12 7.83 3.78
CA ALA A 157 12.22 6.80 3.25
C ALA A 157 10.78 6.99 3.73
N GLY A 158 10.58 7.36 4.99
CA GLY A 158 9.25 7.70 5.53
C GLY A 158 8.63 8.89 4.81
N ARG A 159 9.42 9.93 4.51
CA ARG A 159 8.99 11.09 3.73
C ARG A 159 8.63 10.73 2.30
N PHE A 160 9.45 9.89 1.65
CA PHE A 160 9.20 9.40 0.31
C PHE A 160 7.88 8.62 0.25
N LEU A 161 7.66 7.66 1.18
CA LEU A 161 6.41 6.92 1.27
C LEU A 161 5.21 7.82 1.51
N ALA A 162 5.33 8.82 2.39
CA ALA A 162 4.27 9.79 2.63
C ALA A 162 3.89 10.53 1.34
N ALA A 163 4.88 11.01 0.58
CA ALA A 163 4.65 11.71 -0.68
C ALA A 163 3.97 10.80 -1.72
N VAL A 164 4.45 9.56 -1.89
CA VAL A 164 3.86 8.59 -2.81
C VAL A 164 2.41 8.29 -2.44
N LEU A 165 2.12 8.04 -1.16
CA LEU A 165 0.76 7.74 -0.70
C LEU A 165 -0.19 8.92 -0.82
N PHE A 166 0.26 10.16 -0.61
CA PHE A 166 -0.57 11.34 -0.87
C PHE A 166 -0.88 11.51 -2.35
N LEU A 167 0.10 11.30 -3.24
CA LEU A 167 -0.13 11.34 -4.68
C LEU A 167 -1.08 10.22 -5.13
N TRP A 168 -0.94 9.03 -4.57
CA TRP A 168 -1.85 7.92 -4.85
C TRP A 168 -3.28 8.20 -4.35
N ALA A 169 -3.41 8.82 -3.18
CA ALA A 169 -4.70 9.26 -2.66
C ALA A 169 -5.40 10.28 -3.59
N LEU A 170 -4.63 11.20 -4.18
CA LEU A 170 -5.14 12.14 -5.19
C LEU A 170 -5.53 11.41 -6.49
N HIS A 171 -4.73 10.43 -6.92
CA HIS A 171 -5.03 9.61 -8.10
C HIS A 171 -6.35 8.83 -7.95
N HIS A 172 -6.75 8.42 -6.74
CA HIS A 172 -8.07 7.81 -6.56
C HIS A 172 -9.23 8.76 -6.92
N LEU A 173 -9.05 10.08 -6.81
CA LEU A 173 -10.10 11.05 -7.12
C LEU A 173 -10.30 11.25 -8.62
N ASP A 174 -9.28 11.02 -9.46
CA ASP A 174 -9.39 11.19 -10.92
C ASP A 174 -10.29 10.12 -11.56
N TYR A 175 -10.47 8.97 -10.89
CA TYR A 175 -11.42 7.94 -11.29
C TYR A 175 -12.84 8.48 -11.47
N LEU A 176 -13.29 9.40 -10.61
CA LEU A 176 -14.61 10.02 -10.72
C LEU A 176 -14.73 10.86 -12.01
N VAL A 177 -13.67 11.57 -12.36
CA VAL A 177 -13.64 12.44 -13.56
C VAL A 177 -13.56 11.60 -14.83
N LEU A 178 -12.65 10.62 -14.87
CA LEU A 178 -12.41 9.78 -16.04
C LEU A 178 -13.63 8.90 -16.33
N ARG A 179 -14.26 8.32 -15.32
CA ARG A 179 -15.44 7.47 -15.50
C ARG A 179 -16.68 8.25 -15.85
N ALA A 180 -16.83 9.47 -15.35
CA ALA A 180 -17.93 10.36 -15.74
C ALA A 180 -17.89 10.71 -17.23
N GLN A 181 -16.71 10.71 -17.85
CA GLN A 181 -16.52 10.97 -19.27
C GLN A 181 -16.65 9.72 -20.15
N GLY A 182 -16.95 8.56 -19.56
CA GLY A 182 -17.07 7.28 -20.29
C GLY A 182 -15.76 6.80 -20.91
N THR A 183 -14.63 7.39 -20.53
CA THR A 183 -13.31 7.03 -21.06
C THR A 183 -12.67 5.98 -20.17
N TRP A 184 -12.72 4.71 -20.59
CA TRP A 184 -11.80 3.70 -20.07
C TRP A 184 -10.43 3.96 -20.70
N ASN A 185 -9.41 4.02 -19.85
CA ASN A 185 -8.07 4.33 -20.30
C ASN A 185 -7.06 3.47 -19.53
N PRO A 186 -6.17 2.71 -20.21
CA PRO A 186 -5.15 1.89 -19.56
C PRO A 186 -4.17 2.69 -18.70
N TRP A 187 -4.14 4.02 -18.83
CA TRP A 187 -3.30 4.90 -18.01
C TRP A 187 -3.54 4.77 -16.51
N GLY A 188 -4.76 4.50 -16.07
CA GLY A 188 -5.07 4.25 -14.66
C GLY A 188 -4.27 3.08 -14.10
N TYR A 189 -4.19 1.98 -14.84
CA TYR A 189 -3.38 0.81 -14.46
C TYR A 189 -1.88 1.12 -14.40
N TYR A 190 -1.36 1.85 -15.39
CA TYR A 190 0.07 2.21 -15.40
C TYR A 190 0.44 3.16 -14.26
N LEU A 191 -0.43 4.09 -13.91
CA LEU A 191 -0.23 4.96 -12.75
C LEU A 191 -0.28 4.17 -11.43
N ASP A 192 -1.25 3.28 -11.26
CA ASP A 192 -1.32 2.37 -10.10
C ASP A 192 -0.05 1.52 -10.00
N ILE A 193 0.44 0.92 -11.09
CA ILE A 193 1.71 0.18 -11.14
C ILE A 193 2.88 1.07 -10.69
N GLY A 194 2.92 2.31 -11.16
CA GLY A 194 3.94 3.28 -10.74
C GLY A 194 3.91 3.54 -9.23
N PHE A 195 2.72 3.70 -8.64
CA PHE A 195 2.56 3.85 -7.19
C PHE A 195 2.92 2.57 -6.43
N GLU A 196 2.50 1.39 -6.90
CA GLU A 196 2.86 0.10 -6.30
C GLU A 196 4.37 -0.09 -6.24
N ILE A 197 5.09 0.11 -7.34
CA ILE A 197 6.55 0.02 -7.40
C ILE A 197 7.19 1.05 -6.46
N SER A 198 6.68 2.27 -6.44
CA SER A 198 7.19 3.34 -5.57
C SER A 198 7.00 3.01 -4.08
N VAL A 199 5.86 2.43 -3.70
CA VAL A 199 5.62 1.96 -2.33
C VAL A 199 6.56 0.80 -2.00
N GLY A 200 6.73 -0.17 -2.92
CA GLY A 200 7.67 -1.27 -2.75
C GLY A 200 9.12 -0.79 -2.54
N LEU A 201 9.56 0.17 -3.35
CA LEU A 201 10.85 0.83 -3.19
C LEU A 201 10.97 1.55 -1.84
N GLY A 202 9.93 2.27 -1.43
CA GLY A 202 9.90 2.94 -0.14
C GLY A 202 10.03 1.99 1.04
N ILE A 203 9.40 0.81 0.97
CA ILE A 203 9.54 -0.26 1.98
C ILE A 203 11.00 -0.74 2.03
N LEU A 204 11.64 -0.98 0.88
CA LEU A 204 13.05 -1.38 0.83
C LEU A 204 13.97 -0.30 1.42
N LEU A 205 13.71 0.97 1.11
CA LEU A 205 14.48 2.08 1.68
C LEU A 205 14.33 2.14 3.20
N LEU A 206 13.13 1.91 3.76
CA LEU A 206 12.94 1.82 5.22
C LEU A 206 13.76 0.69 5.85
N VAL A 207 13.84 -0.47 5.18
CA VAL A 207 14.67 -1.59 5.66
C VAL A 207 16.14 -1.22 5.65
N LEU A 208 16.61 -0.55 4.59
CA LEU A 208 18.00 -0.10 4.49
C LEU A 208 18.35 0.94 5.57
N GLU A 209 17.44 1.88 5.84
CA GLU A 209 17.61 2.86 6.93
C GLU A 209 17.70 2.17 8.30
N ASP A 210 16.83 1.19 8.57
CA ASP A 210 16.85 0.43 9.84
C ASP A 210 18.16 -0.35 10.02
N LEU A 211 18.66 -0.96 8.94
CA LEU A 211 19.96 -1.65 8.94
C LEU A 211 21.14 -0.70 9.17
N ASP A 212 21.16 0.45 8.50
CA ASP A 212 22.21 1.46 8.66
C ASP A 212 22.23 2.02 10.10
N GLN A 213 21.07 2.30 10.68
CA GLN A 213 20.97 2.72 12.07
C GLN A 213 21.44 1.65 13.04
N GLY A 214 21.12 0.37 12.78
CA GLY A 214 21.59 -0.76 13.56
C GLY A 214 23.10 -0.90 13.53
N LEU A 215 23.72 -0.78 12.35
CA LEU A 215 25.16 -0.82 12.18
C LEU A 215 25.87 0.33 12.91
N LYS A 216 25.37 1.55 12.79
CA LYS A 216 25.92 2.72 13.50
C LYS A 216 25.86 2.55 15.01
N SER A 217 24.79 1.99 15.55
CA SER A 217 24.65 1.70 16.97
C SER A 217 25.66 0.65 17.45
N LEU A 218 25.87 -0.41 16.68
CA LEU A 218 26.89 -1.45 16.99
C LEU A 218 28.30 -0.89 16.95
N THR A 219 28.62 -0.05 15.97
CA THR A 219 29.94 0.58 15.85
C THR A 219 30.22 1.52 17.04
N ALA A 220 29.21 2.29 17.45
CA ALA A 220 29.34 3.18 18.61
C ALA A 220 29.59 2.40 19.92
N LEU A 221 28.83 1.31 20.14
CA LEU A 221 29.03 0.40 21.28
C LEU A 221 30.41 -0.25 21.30
N SER A 222 30.89 -0.73 20.14
CA SER A 222 32.21 -1.32 19.98
C SER A 222 33.30 -0.31 20.34
N GLY A 223 33.19 0.94 19.86
CA GLY A 223 34.13 2.02 20.18
C GLY A 223 34.16 2.36 21.68
N GLU A 224 33.00 2.39 22.33
CA GLU A 224 32.91 2.64 23.79
C GLU A 224 33.56 1.51 24.60
N LEU A 225 33.33 0.24 24.22
CA LEU A 225 33.95 -0.92 24.88
C LEU A 225 35.48 -0.90 24.73
N GLN A 226 36.00 -0.62 23.53
CA GLN A 226 37.45 -0.51 23.30
C GLN A 226 38.07 0.63 24.13
N GLY A 227 37.37 1.79 24.22
CA GLY A 227 37.82 2.90 25.03
C GLY A 227 37.90 2.57 26.53
N ARG A 228 36.96 1.79 27.05
CA ARG A 228 36.99 1.32 28.45
C ARG A 228 38.10 0.32 28.71
N LEU A 229 38.28 -0.65 27.81
CA LEU A 229 39.36 -1.64 27.95
C LEU A 229 40.76 -0.98 27.93
N SER A 230 40.97 0.00 27.03
CA SER A 230 42.24 0.75 26.97
C SER A 230 42.46 1.64 28.19
N ALA A 231 41.40 2.06 28.89
CA ALA A 231 41.52 2.88 30.11
C ALA A 231 41.85 2.01 31.36
N GLU A 232 41.51 0.73 31.35
CA GLU A 232 41.79 -0.20 32.47
C GLU A 232 43.19 -0.84 32.39
N GLU A 233 43.82 -0.91 31.19
CA GLU A 233 45.14 -1.49 31.02
C GLU A 233 46.28 -0.81 31.84
N PRO A 234 46.35 0.53 31.95
CA PRO A 234 47.44 1.17 32.71
C PRO A 234 47.32 0.98 34.24
N VAL A 235 46.20 0.55 34.78
CA VAL A 235 46.04 0.27 36.20
C VAL A 235 46.60 -1.11 36.58
N ALA A 236 46.60 -2.07 35.65
CA ALA A 236 47.13 -3.41 35.88
C ALA A 236 48.65 -3.47 35.76
N GLU A 237 49.33 -2.54 35.04
CA GLU A 237 50.77 -2.45 34.98
C GLU A 237 51.42 -1.69 36.19
N ALA A 238 50.61 -0.99 36.99
CA ALA A 238 51.10 -0.20 38.09
C ALA A 238 51.05 -0.91 39.47
N MET A 239 50.61 -2.17 39.53
CA MET A 239 50.61 -3.07 40.68
C MET A 239 51.71 -4.12 40.57
#